data_d046fc439840262d66efd4fe1d3f159b
#
_entry.id   d046fc439840262d66efd4fe1d3f159b
#
_cell.length_a   1.000
_cell.length_b   1.000
_cell.length_c   1.000
_cell.angle_alpha   90.00
_cell.angle_beta   90.00
_cell.angle_gamma   90.00
#
_symmetry.space_group_name_H-M   'P 1'
#
loop_
_entity.id
_entity.type
_entity.pdbx_description
1 polymer ?
#
loop_
_entity_poly.entity_id
_entity_poly.type
_entity_poly.pdbx_seq_one_letter_code
_entity_poly.pdbx_strand_id
1 'polypeptide(L)'
;MKRQITGTTMHPHPFNPMGPRRFCCALVLACASVLSGCAAGPDFLRPLLPTSNSFSPSPLPETTVSTPVRGGEAQRFSAANEIKADWWKLFQSPQLDALIEKAFAAHPTIEAAQASLRAAQANVSAQRGFFFPTIQAGYSPSRTKLAGNLGGNSPGIQGDGSEIKTFQGTPASQGGKAPYNGPVIYNFHTAQMTVGFVPDVFGINRRLVESLEAQARIQHFQLEAAYITLATNVVAAAIQEGLLRQQISITQEIIAANTQSVDLVSRQLKAGFASRLDLALQETALAQSKQLLPPLQKQFEQNRHLLRVLVGGVQDSEFPESFDLASLKLPQELPLSLPSQIVEQRPDVRAAEEQLHATTAQLGVAIANRLPQFAIDATWGGAASHFSQMFWNSGQLFNLAASITQTVFDGGTLKYRQRAMEEGVRQMAAQYQLTVITAFQNVADALYAVHSDAEAFSAAADVERSTKISMDLMRNQHTRGYIDRLALIGAEQNYRQAALNLAQAQAMRLGDTATLFQSLGGGWWNKPAN
;
A
#
# COMPACT_ATOMS: atom_id res chain seq x y z
N MET A 1 61.48 -80.59 13.23
CA MET A 1 60.16 -80.24 12.60
C MET A 1 60.25 -78.80 12.16
N LYS A 2 60.51 -78.57 10.86
CA LYS A 2 60.67 -77.22 10.26
C LYS A 2 59.32 -76.71 9.83
N ARG A 3 58.91 -75.51 10.28
CA ARG A 3 57.76 -74.75 9.70
C ARG A 3 58.34 -73.57 8.88
N GLN A 4 58.06 -73.64 7.61
CA GLN A 4 58.33 -72.56 6.65
C GLN A 4 57.35 -71.37 6.91
N ILE A 5 57.89 -70.15 6.93
CA ILE A 5 57.17 -68.93 6.95
C ILE A 5 57.21 -68.36 5.52
N THR A 6 56.11 -68.37 4.83
CA THR A 6 55.91 -67.70 3.51
C THR A 6 55.70 -66.21 3.68
N GLY A 7 56.69 -65.45 3.20
CA GLY A 7 56.56 -63.96 3.15
C GLY A 7 55.65 -63.51 1.99
N THR A 8 54.66 -62.74 2.32
CA THR A 8 53.83 -62.07 1.33
C THR A 8 54.41 -60.70 1.06
N THR A 9 54.95 -60.51 -0.13
CA THR A 9 55.41 -59.19 -0.62
C THR A 9 54.25 -58.33 -0.99
N MET A 10 54.02 -57.20 -0.25
CA MET A 10 53.11 -56.12 -0.62
C MET A 10 53.75 -55.28 -1.74
N HIS A 11 53.13 -55.28 -2.92
CA HIS A 11 53.45 -54.33 -3.98
C HIS A 11 52.79 -52.94 -3.66
N PRO A 12 53.54 -51.84 -3.75
CA PRO A 12 52.98 -50.53 -3.62
C PRO A 12 52.16 -50.16 -4.91
N HIS A 13 50.89 -49.85 -4.77
CA HIS A 13 50.08 -49.28 -5.85
C HIS A 13 50.65 -47.91 -6.25
N PRO A 14 50.81 -47.61 -7.54
CA PRO A 14 51.26 -46.29 -7.96
C PRO A 14 50.15 -45.28 -7.74
N PHE A 15 50.38 -44.24 -6.92
CA PHE A 15 49.58 -43.02 -6.84
C PHE A 15 49.64 -42.32 -8.21
N ASN A 16 48.55 -42.33 -8.94
CA ASN A 16 48.38 -41.61 -10.20
C ASN A 16 48.05 -40.15 -9.88
N PRO A 17 48.92 -39.16 -10.10
CA PRO A 17 48.57 -37.75 -9.82
C PRO A 17 47.50 -37.31 -10.81
N MET A 18 46.32 -36.93 -10.29
CA MET A 18 45.27 -36.31 -11.08
C MET A 18 45.85 -35.08 -11.79
N GLY A 19 45.82 -35.07 -13.12
CA GLY A 19 46.35 -33.97 -13.92
C GLY A 19 45.59 -32.66 -13.61
N PRO A 20 46.27 -31.50 -13.76
CA PRO A 20 45.75 -30.17 -13.33
C PRO A 20 44.36 -29.84 -13.90
N ARG A 21 43.99 -30.37 -15.06
CA ARG A 21 42.65 -30.22 -15.64
C ARG A 21 41.54 -30.92 -14.85
N ARG A 22 41.81 -32.09 -14.25
CA ARG A 22 40.83 -32.82 -13.43
C ARG A 22 40.65 -32.17 -12.05
N PHE A 23 41.73 -31.57 -11.52
CA PHE A 23 41.68 -30.82 -10.26
C PHE A 23 40.86 -29.52 -10.43
N CYS A 24 41.03 -28.79 -11.54
CA CYS A 24 40.19 -27.61 -11.86
C CYS A 24 38.73 -27.99 -12.07
N CYS A 25 38.41 -29.08 -12.77
CA CYS A 25 37.02 -29.51 -12.94
C CYS A 25 36.39 -29.98 -11.62
N ALA A 26 37.11 -30.68 -10.76
CA ALA A 26 36.61 -31.08 -9.45
C ALA A 26 36.43 -29.87 -8.51
N LEU A 27 37.30 -28.87 -8.58
CA LEU A 27 37.16 -27.61 -7.83
C LEU A 27 35.98 -26.80 -8.32
N VAL A 28 35.76 -26.72 -9.63
CA VAL A 28 34.60 -26.03 -10.23
C VAL A 28 33.29 -26.76 -9.89
N LEU A 29 33.25 -28.10 -9.89
CA LEU A 29 32.08 -28.86 -9.46
C LEU A 29 31.83 -28.73 -7.95
N ALA A 30 32.87 -28.72 -7.12
CA ALA A 30 32.76 -28.49 -5.68
C ALA A 30 32.29 -27.05 -5.38
N CYS A 31 32.78 -26.04 -6.12
CA CYS A 31 32.29 -24.67 -6.03
C CYS A 31 30.84 -24.56 -6.52
N ALA A 32 30.43 -25.25 -7.58
CA ALA A 32 29.05 -25.26 -8.07
C ALA A 32 28.08 -25.93 -7.09
N SER A 33 28.49 -26.97 -6.39
CA SER A 33 27.64 -27.62 -5.36
C SER A 33 27.55 -26.81 -4.05
N VAL A 34 28.49 -25.94 -3.75
CA VAL A 34 28.42 -25.00 -2.62
C VAL A 34 27.54 -23.79 -2.96
N LEU A 35 27.41 -23.43 -4.24
CA LEU A 35 26.55 -22.35 -4.71
C LEU A 35 25.04 -22.69 -4.66
N SER A 36 24.66 -23.96 -4.53
CA SER A 36 23.28 -24.39 -4.24
C SER A 36 22.93 -24.36 -2.75
N GLY A 37 23.75 -23.71 -1.91
CA GLY A 37 23.52 -23.58 -0.48
C GLY A 37 22.16 -22.97 -0.14
N CYS A 38 21.41 -23.63 0.76
CA CYS A 38 20.15 -23.12 1.31
C CYS A 38 20.37 -21.73 1.92
N ALA A 39 19.47 -20.77 1.64
CA ALA A 39 19.48 -19.50 2.32
C ALA A 39 19.26 -19.70 3.83
N ALA A 40 20.03 -19.02 4.66
CA ALA A 40 19.90 -19.13 6.11
C ALA A 40 18.55 -18.56 6.59
N GLY A 41 18.04 -19.10 7.71
CA GLY A 41 16.78 -18.69 8.32
C GLY A 41 15.55 -19.46 7.83
N PRO A 42 14.39 -19.20 8.45
CA PRO A 42 13.14 -19.86 8.08
C PRO A 42 12.63 -19.36 6.74
N ASP A 43 12.02 -20.27 5.98
CA ASP A 43 11.20 -19.88 4.83
C ASP A 43 9.85 -19.35 5.32
N PHE A 44 9.28 -18.40 4.57
CA PHE A 44 7.96 -17.88 4.88
C PHE A 44 6.89 -18.97 4.73
N LEU A 45 6.12 -19.17 5.79
CA LEU A 45 4.93 -20.03 5.78
C LEU A 45 3.72 -19.15 6.06
N ARG A 46 2.71 -19.25 5.19
CA ARG A 46 1.45 -18.54 5.36
C ARG A 46 0.81 -18.97 6.69
N PRO A 47 0.43 -18.03 7.58
CA PRO A 47 -0.24 -18.38 8.82
C PRO A 47 -1.58 -19.08 8.57
N LEU A 48 -1.91 -20.04 9.42
CA LEU A 48 -3.22 -20.66 9.40
C LEU A 48 -4.30 -19.63 9.75
N LEU A 49 -5.34 -19.62 8.95
CA LEU A 49 -6.48 -18.72 9.10
C LEU A 49 -7.47 -19.25 10.15
N PRO A 50 -8.22 -18.37 10.84
CA PRO A 50 -9.35 -18.80 11.62
C PRO A 50 -10.33 -19.55 10.71
N THR A 51 -10.69 -20.78 11.08
CA THR A 51 -11.70 -21.57 10.37
C THR A 51 -13.09 -21.09 10.79
N SER A 52 -13.61 -20.11 10.06
CA SER A 52 -15.02 -19.72 10.18
C SER A 52 -15.71 -19.94 8.84
N ASN A 53 -16.89 -20.55 8.88
CA ASN A 53 -17.71 -20.76 7.69
C ASN A 53 -18.79 -19.68 7.52
N SER A 54 -18.89 -18.74 8.47
CA SER A 54 -19.90 -17.68 8.49
C SER A 54 -19.33 -16.40 9.08
N PHE A 55 -19.86 -15.24 8.65
CA PHE A 55 -19.55 -13.93 9.22
C PHE A 55 -20.42 -13.58 10.44
N SER A 56 -21.49 -14.33 10.69
CA SER A 56 -22.43 -14.10 11.80
C SER A 56 -22.74 -15.41 12.52
N PRO A 57 -22.95 -15.37 13.86
CA PRO A 57 -23.44 -16.53 14.63
C PRO A 57 -24.80 -17.05 14.16
N SER A 58 -25.66 -16.13 13.67
CA SER A 58 -26.96 -16.45 13.09
C SER A 58 -26.92 -16.26 11.58
N PRO A 59 -27.43 -17.20 10.77
CA PRO A 59 -27.48 -17.03 9.33
C PRO A 59 -28.37 -15.82 8.98
N LEU A 60 -27.87 -14.93 8.16
CA LEU A 60 -28.66 -13.85 7.58
C LEU A 60 -29.61 -14.42 6.51
N PRO A 61 -30.79 -13.81 6.29
CA PRO A 61 -31.66 -14.18 5.19
C PRO A 61 -30.93 -14.08 3.83
N GLU A 62 -31.24 -14.97 2.90
CA GLU A 62 -30.63 -14.95 1.55
C GLU A 62 -31.07 -13.74 0.72
N THR A 63 -32.18 -13.12 1.10
CA THR A 63 -32.75 -11.96 0.41
C THR A 63 -33.17 -10.89 1.40
N THR A 64 -32.99 -9.62 1.04
CA THR A 64 -33.54 -8.50 1.80
C THR A 64 -35.05 -8.37 1.56
N VAL A 65 -35.75 -7.64 2.45
CA VAL A 65 -37.17 -7.31 2.26
C VAL A 65 -37.35 -6.48 0.97
N SER A 66 -38.51 -6.68 0.31
CA SER A 66 -38.90 -5.96 -0.90
C SER A 66 -40.05 -5.02 -0.62
N THR A 67 -40.04 -3.83 -1.23
CA THR A 67 -41.10 -2.83 -1.13
C THR A 67 -41.44 -2.33 -2.53
N PRO A 68 -42.73 -2.17 -2.90
CA PRO A 68 -43.15 -1.85 -4.27
C PRO A 68 -42.99 -0.35 -4.61
N VAL A 69 -41.80 0.18 -4.31
CA VAL A 69 -41.37 1.53 -4.67
C VAL A 69 -39.96 1.46 -5.26
N ARG A 70 -39.58 2.41 -6.06
CA ARG A 70 -38.28 2.47 -6.70
C ARG A 70 -37.16 2.48 -5.64
N GLY A 71 -36.13 1.64 -5.81
CA GLY A 71 -35.08 1.43 -4.83
C GLY A 71 -35.49 0.49 -3.70
N GLY A 72 -36.72 -0.08 -3.74
CA GLY A 72 -37.25 -1.05 -2.79
C GLY A 72 -37.13 -2.50 -3.27
N GLU A 73 -36.45 -2.77 -4.38
CA GLU A 73 -36.26 -4.13 -4.92
C GLU A 73 -35.48 -5.00 -3.93
N ALA A 74 -35.84 -6.30 -3.84
CA ALA A 74 -35.08 -7.23 -3.02
C ALA A 74 -33.64 -7.39 -3.54
N GLN A 75 -32.68 -7.43 -2.65
CA GLN A 75 -31.30 -7.79 -2.95
C GLN A 75 -31.05 -9.21 -2.52
N ARG A 76 -30.47 -10.02 -3.41
CA ARG A 76 -30.19 -11.44 -3.18
C ARG A 76 -28.68 -11.66 -3.02
N PHE A 77 -28.30 -12.35 -1.97
CA PHE A 77 -26.94 -12.78 -1.72
C PHE A 77 -26.66 -14.11 -2.41
N SER A 78 -25.64 -14.17 -3.27
CA SER A 78 -25.28 -15.38 -4.00
C SER A 78 -23.77 -15.65 -3.88
N ALA A 79 -23.43 -16.81 -3.36
CA ALA A 79 -22.04 -17.28 -3.31
C ALA A 79 -21.49 -17.67 -4.70
N ALA A 80 -22.35 -17.81 -5.72
CA ALA A 80 -21.95 -18.15 -7.08
C ALA A 80 -21.53 -16.93 -7.90
N ASN A 81 -21.83 -15.73 -7.45
CA ASN A 81 -21.53 -14.51 -8.18
C ASN A 81 -20.12 -14.02 -7.86
N GLU A 82 -19.26 -13.94 -8.88
CA GLU A 82 -17.96 -13.32 -8.75
C GLU A 82 -18.08 -11.78 -8.69
N ILE A 83 -17.25 -11.17 -7.84
CA ILE A 83 -17.16 -9.71 -7.75
C ILE A 83 -16.45 -9.19 -8.99
N LYS A 84 -17.14 -8.40 -9.81
CA LYS A 84 -16.53 -7.76 -10.98
C LYS A 84 -15.60 -6.63 -10.55
N ALA A 85 -14.52 -6.44 -11.27
CA ALA A 85 -13.58 -5.36 -11.02
C ALA A 85 -14.20 -3.96 -11.21
N ASP A 86 -15.25 -3.87 -12.02
CA ASP A 86 -16.03 -2.67 -12.33
C ASP A 86 -17.42 -2.71 -11.66
N TRP A 87 -17.47 -3.14 -10.38
CA TRP A 87 -18.69 -3.32 -9.60
C TRP A 87 -19.63 -2.11 -9.56
N TRP A 88 -19.10 -0.89 -9.72
CA TRP A 88 -19.91 0.34 -9.75
C TRP A 88 -20.85 0.42 -10.95
N LYS A 89 -20.57 -0.30 -12.05
CA LYS A 89 -21.47 -0.41 -13.21
C LYS A 89 -22.80 -1.08 -12.87
N LEU A 90 -22.88 -1.81 -11.76
CA LEU A 90 -24.11 -2.40 -11.25
C LEU A 90 -25.15 -1.34 -10.84
N PHE A 91 -24.72 -0.10 -10.55
CA PHE A 91 -25.62 1.04 -10.31
C PHE A 91 -26.25 1.58 -11.60
N GLN A 92 -25.85 1.07 -12.78
CA GLN A 92 -26.38 1.37 -14.10
C GLN A 92 -26.48 2.87 -14.40
N SER A 93 -25.45 3.63 -14.04
CA SER A 93 -25.33 5.06 -14.28
C SER A 93 -24.12 5.37 -15.18
N PRO A 94 -24.32 5.63 -16.49
CA PRO A 94 -23.21 5.96 -17.38
C PRO A 94 -22.41 7.19 -16.98
N GLN A 95 -23.07 8.15 -16.29
CA GLN A 95 -22.40 9.34 -15.75
C GLN A 95 -21.44 8.97 -14.62
N LEU A 96 -21.86 8.05 -13.74
CA LEU A 96 -21.02 7.52 -12.66
C LEU A 96 -19.83 6.73 -13.22
N ASP A 97 -20.07 5.90 -14.22
CA ASP A 97 -19.01 5.12 -14.88
C ASP A 97 -17.92 6.03 -15.47
N ALA A 98 -18.34 7.03 -16.26
CA ALA A 98 -17.42 8.00 -16.85
C ALA A 98 -16.65 8.81 -15.78
N LEU A 99 -17.32 9.15 -14.67
CA LEU A 99 -16.70 9.88 -13.57
C LEU A 99 -15.61 9.07 -12.87
N ILE A 100 -15.85 7.78 -12.63
CA ILE A 100 -14.86 6.87 -12.01
C ILE A 100 -13.68 6.64 -12.95
N GLU A 101 -13.92 6.44 -14.24
CA GLU A 101 -12.84 6.31 -15.24
C GLU A 101 -11.97 7.57 -15.29
N LYS A 102 -12.59 8.76 -15.25
CA LYS A 102 -11.87 10.04 -15.17
C LYS A 102 -11.07 10.15 -13.87
N ALA A 103 -11.65 9.73 -12.74
CA ALA A 103 -10.97 9.71 -11.44
C ALA A 103 -9.73 8.80 -11.48
N PHE A 104 -9.83 7.60 -12.03
CA PHE A 104 -8.71 6.67 -12.14
C PHE A 104 -7.58 7.21 -13.04
N ALA A 105 -7.93 7.95 -14.09
CA ALA A 105 -6.95 8.52 -15.01
C ALA A 105 -6.23 9.76 -14.46
N ALA A 106 -6.90 10.56 -13.62
CA ALA A 106 -6.42 11.89 -13.25
C ALA A 106 -6.11 12.10 -11.77
N HIS A 107 -6.55 11.19 -10.87
CA HIS A 107 -6.39 11.43 -9.43
C HIS A 107 -4.94 11.21 -8.97
N PRO A 108 -4.29 12.22 -8.32
CA PRO A 108 -2.87 12.15 -7.95
C PRO A 108 -2.50 10.98 -7.02
N THR A 109 -3.45 10.49 -6.19
CA THR A 109 -3.20 9.34 -5.32
C THR A 109 -2.89 8.06 -6.10
N ILE A 110 -3.55 7.86 -7.25
CA ILE A 110 -3.29 6.70 -8.12
C ILE A 110 -1.89 6.82 -8.74
N GLU A 111 -1.54 8.00 -9.26
CA GLU A 111 -0.21 8.25 -9.81
C GLU A 111 0.90 8.05 -8.74
N ALA A 112 0.68 8.57 -7.53
CA ALA A 112 1.59 8.39 -6.40
C ALA A 112 1.77 6.90 -6.02
N ALA A 113 0.67 6.13 -5.96
CA ALA A 113 0.72 4.69 -5.67
C ALA A 113 1.44 3.90 -6.78
N GLN A 114 1.20 4.24 -8.05
CA GLN A 114 1.92 3.65 -9.18
C GLN A 114 3.41 3.99 -9.15
N ALA A 115 3.77 5.23 -8.81
CA ALA A 115 5.16 5.65 -8.67
C ALA A 115 5.85 4.90 -7.52
N SER A 116 5.17 4.70 -6.38
CA SER A 116 5.67 3.93 -5.25
C SER A 116 5.93 2.47 -5.62
N LEU A 117 5.02 1.85 -6.40
CA LEU A 117 5.21 0.50 -6.91
C LEU A 117 6.43 0.41 -7.84
N ARG A 118 6.58 1.35 -8.79
CA ARG A 118 7.76 1.41 -9.69
C ARG A 118 9.05 1.60 -8.92
N ALA A 119 9.05 2.46 -7.88
CA ALA A 119 10.20 2.66 -7.02
C ALA A 119 10.59 1.39 -6.25
N ALA A 120 9.61 0.66 -5.69
CA ALA A 120 9.86 -0.61 -5.01
C ALA A 120 10.42 -1.67 -5.98
N GLN A 121 9.90 -1.78 -7.20
CA GLN A 121 10.41 -2.68 -8.24
C GLN A 121 11.86 -2.32 -8.67
N ALA A 122 12.17 -1.02 -8.76
CA ALA A 122 13.52 -0.55 -9.04
C ALA A 122 14.49 -0.92 -7.90
N ASN A 123 14.06 -0.84 -6.64
CA ASN A 123 14.86 -1.27 -5.48
C ASN A 123 15.15 -2.79 -5.52
N VAL A 124 14.17 -3.63 -5.90
CA VAL A 124 14.40 -5.06 -6.14
C VAL A 124 15.49 -5.26 -7.20
N SER A 125 15.37 -4.54 -8.33
CA SER A 125 16.33 -4.63 -9.43
C SER A 125 17.73 -4.17 -9.01
N ALA A 126 17.82 -3.10 -8.22
CA ALA A 126 19.08 -2.61 -7.66
C ALA A 126 19.73 -3.65 -6.72
N GLN A 127 18.93 -4.29 -5.83
CA GLN A 127 19.43 -5.32 -4.93
C GLN A 127 19.89 -6.56 -5.67
N ARG A 128 19.19 -6.94 -6.76
CA ARG A 128 19.64 -8.06 -7.62
C ARG A 128 20.99 -7.79 -8.27
N GLY A 129 21.39 -6.52 -8.45
CA GLY A 129 22.72 -6.14 -8.90
C GLY A 129 23.85 -6.66 -8.02
N PHE A 130 23.62 -6.85 -6.72
CA PHE A 130 24.63 -7.41 -5.79
C PHE A 130 24.95 -8.90 -6.00
N PHE A 131 24.22 -9.60 -6.88
CA PHE A 131 24.64 -10.93 -7.33
C PHE A 131 25.79 -10.89 -8.34
N PHE A 132 26.17 -9.73 -8.84
CA PHE A 132 27.24 -9.52 -9.81
C PHE A 132 28.38 -8.73 -9.20
N PRO A 133 29.62 -8.91 -9.70
CA PRO A 133 30.74 -8.10 -9.28
C PRO A 133 30.53 -6.62 -9.58
N THR A 134 30.96 -5.76 -8.67
CA THR A 134 31.04 -4.31 -8.90
C THR A 134 32.40 -3.94 -9.47
N ILE A 135 32.44 -3.12 -10.51
CA ILE A 135 33.67 -2.64 -11.14
C ILE A 135 33.71 -1.14 -10.95
N GLN A 136 34.79 -0.67 -10.34
CA GLN A 136 35.03 0.76 -10.10
C GLN A 136 36.37 1.17 -10.72
N ALA A 137 36.41 2.29 -11.41
CA ALA A 137 37.64 2.90 -11.90
C ALA A 137 37.88 4.22 -11.16
N GLY A 138 39.07 4.39 -10.64
CA GLY A 138 39.43 5.57 -9.88
C GLY A 138 40.78 6.15 -10.33
N TYR A 139 40.88 7.48 -10.35
CA TYR A 139 42.12 8.19 -10.50
C TYR A 139 42.27 9.20 -9.35
N SER A 140 43.38 9.09 -8.61
CA SER A 140 43.63 9.88 -7.42
C SER A 140 45.01 10.51 -7.49
N PRO A 141 45.15 11.76 -8.01
CA PRO A 141 46.37 12.52 -7.91
C PRO A 141 46.51 13.08 -6.49
N SER A 142 47.72 12.98 -5.93
CA SER A 142 48.02 13.56 -4.63
C SER A 142 49.38 14.24 -4.64
N ARG A 143 49.55 15.30 -3.84
CA ARG A 143 50.81 15.91 -3.52
C ARG A 143 50.97 15.92 -2.02
N THR A 144 51.98 15.21 -1.55
CA THR A 144 52.17 14.98 -0.14
C THR A 144 53.47 15.60 0.33
N LYS A 145 53.45 16.27 1.47
CA LYS A 145 54.64 16.72 2.20
C LYS A 145 54.73 15.92 3.49
N LEU A 146 55.73 15.08 3.58
CA LEU A 146 56.01 14.35 4.82
C LEU A 146 56.74 15.27 5.80
N ALA A 147 56.34 15.26 7.06
CA ALA A 147 57.01 16.04 8.11
C ALA A 147 58.42 15.46 8.37
N GLY A 148 59.41 16.36 8.32
CA GLY A 148 60.81 15.99 8.45
C GLY A 148 61.21 15.46 9.85
N ASN A 149 60.40 15.69 10.87
CA ASN A 149 60.59 15.23 12.25
C ASN A 149 60.11 13.79 12.52
N LEU A 150 59.47 13.14 11.55
CA LEU A 150 59.01 11.76 11.70
C LEU A 150 60.13 10.75 11.44
N GLY A 151 61.38 11.11 11.65
CA GLY A 151 62.62 10.36 11.45
C GLY A 151 62.41 8.89 11.10
N GLY A 152 62.63 8.52 9.88
CA GLY A 152 62.46 7.16 9.48
C GLY A 152 62.53 6.98 7.97
N ASN A 153 63.12 5.91 7.57
CA ASN A 153 63.16 5.45 6.21
C ASN A 153 61.74 5.28 5.69
N SER A 154 61.20 6.31 5.05
CA SER A 154 60.02 6.10 4.21
C SER A 154 60.52 5.47 2.89
N PRO A 155 60.23 4.22 2.62
CA PRO A 155 60.35 3.69 1.29
C PRO A 155 59.33 4.47 0.45
N GLY A 156 59.77 5.36 -0.39
CA GLY A 156 58.91 6.23 -1.18
C GLY A 156 59.54 6.54 -2.53
N ILE A 157 58.68 6.97 -3.44
CA ILE A 157 59.07 7.47 -4.76
C ILE A 157 59.51 8.93 -4.62
N GLN A 158 60.72 9.28 -5.05
CA GLN A 158 61.16 10.67 -5.11
C GLN A 158 60.33 11.44 -6.15
N GLY A 159 60.20 12.76 -5.96
CA GLY A 159 59.45 13.63 -6.87
C GLY A 159 59.94 13.66 -8.31
N ASP A 160 61.13 13.11 -8.59
CA ASP A 160 61.71 12.92 -9.94
C ASP A 160 61.40 11.54 -10.53
N GLY A 161 60.67 10.63 -9.80
CA GLY A 161 60.32 9.30 -10.24
C GLY A 161 61.39 8.23 -9.96
N SER A 162 62.49 8.60 -9.30
CA SER A 162 63.48 7.63 -8.87
C SER A 162 63.01 6.91 -7.60
N GLU A 163 63.28 5.57 -7.50
CA GLU A 163 63.07 4.81 -6.27
C GLU A 163 64.00 5.33 -5.18
N ILE A 164 63.47 5.66 -4.01
CA ILE A 164 64.29 5.82 -2.81
C ILE A 164 64.74 4.39 -2.43
N LYS A 165 65.90 4.02 -2.83
CA LYS A 165 66.56 2.81 -2.30
C LYS A 165 66.61 2.99 -0.79
N THR A 166 66.07 2.02 -0.04
CA THR A 166 66.11 1.97 1.41
C THR A 166 67.49 2.38 1.91
N PHE A 167 67.54 3.59 2.50
CA PHE A 167 68.77 4.07 3.10
C PHE A 167 68.99 3.24 4.37
N GLN A 168 69.73 2.15 4.24
CA GLN A 168 70.35 1.52 5.41
C GLN A 168 71.41 2.54 5.88
N GLY A 169 70.98 3.34 6.87
CA GLY A 169 71.90 4.28 7.50
C GLY A 169 73.13 3.52 7.97
N THR A 170 74.28 3.96 7.49
CA THR A 170 75.54 3.55 8.11
C THR A 170 75.45 3.90 9.58
N PRO A 171 75.67 2.95 10.50
CA PRO A 171 75.62 3.25 11.93
C PRO A 171 76.47 4.47 12.24
N ALA A 172 75.99 5.33 13.12
CA ALA A 172 76.67 6.58 13.54
C ALA A 172 78.10 6.30 14.05
N SER A 173 78.39 5.08 14.49
CA SER A 173 79.74 4.59 14.84
C SER A 173 80.74 4.56 13.70
N GLN A 174 80.37 4.73 12.43
CA GLN A 174 81.26 4.76 11.27
C GLN A 174 81.41 6.14 10.62
N GLY A 175 81.10 7.24 11.35
CA GLY A 175 81.29 8.63 10.87
C GLY A 175 80.32 9.06 9.77
N GLY A 176 79.21 8.32 9.56
CA GLY A 176 78.16 8.74 8.64
C GLY A 176 77.40 9.96 9.18
N LYS A 177 77.09 10.95 8.31
CA LYS A 177 76.18 12.02 8.67
C LYS A 177 74.81 11.46 8.99
N ALA A 178 74.14 12.03 10.01
CA ALA A 178 72.77 11.67 10.32
C ALA A 178 71.89 11.70 9.05
N PRO A 179 70.98 10.72 8.90
CA PRO A 179 70.11 10.70 7.73
C PRO A 179 69.34 12.02 7.58
N TYR A 180 69.16 12.45 6.35
CA TYR A 180 68.46 13.69 6.05
C TYR A 180 67.03 13.66 6.63
N ASN A 181 66.76 14.55 7.56
CA ASN A 181 65.48 14.68 8.23
C ASN A 181 64.67 15.88 7.68
N GLY A 182 64.90 16.28 6.44
CA GLY A 182 64.14 17.35 5.79
C GLY A 182 62.76 16.89 5.32
N PRO A 183 61.79 17.77 5.19
CA PRO A 183 60.47 17.43 4.65
C PRO A 183 60.60 16.98 3.19
N VAL A 184 60.06 15.81 2.88
CA VAL A 184 59.97 15.27 1.51
C VAL A 184 58.63 15.67 0.90
N ILE A 185 58.67 16.33 -0.27
CA ILE A 185 57.49 16.65 -1.07
C ILE A 185 57.51 15.79 -2.31
N TYR A 186 56.45 15.02 -2.54
CA TYR A 186 56.31 14.22 -3.75
C TYR A 186 54.91 14.28 -4.30
N ASN A 187 54.74 14.11 -5.61
CA ASN A 187 53.48 13.85 -6.26
C ASN A 187 53.27 12.34 -6.31
N PHE A 188 52.04 11.90 -6.21
CA PHE A 188 51.69 10.50 -6.37
C PHE A 188 50.39 10.40 -7.16
N HIS A 189 50.42 9.66 -8.22
CA HIS A 189 49.29 9.43 -9.11
C HIS A 189 48.94 7.93 -9.01
N THR A 190 47.67 7.65 -8.74
CA THR A 190 47.16 6.26 -8.75
C THR A 190 45.97 6.23 -9.68
N ALA A 191 46.00 5.35 -10.68
CA ALA A 191 44.85 4.99 -11.51
C ALA A 191 44.64 3.50 -11.36
N GLN A 192 43.44 3.13 -10.90
CA GLN A 192 43.16 1.71 -10.65
C GLN A 192 41.71 1.35 -10.99
N MET A 193 41.54 0.11 -11.41
CA MET A 193 40.26 -0.56 -11.53
C MET A 193 40.16 -1.59 -10.39
N THR A 194 39.08 -1.50 -9.64
CA THR A 194 38.79 -2.42 -8.54
C THR A 194 37.53 -3.21 -8.86
N VAL A 195 37.60 -4.53 -8.74
CA VAL A 195 36.48 -5.45 -8.87
C VAL A 195 36.22 -6.02 -7.49
N GLY A 196 35.05 -5.73 -6.94
CA GLY A 196 34.58 -6.29 -5.66
C GLY A 196 33.44 -7.27 -5.88
N PHE A 197 33.48 -8.42 -5.24
CA PHE A 197 32.42 -9.43 -5.30
C PHE A 197 32.23 -10.10 -3.94
N VAL A 198 30.97 -10.15 -3.49
CA VAL A 198 30.56 -10.83 -2.26
C VAL A 198 29.71 -12.04 -2.64
N PRO A 199 30.26 -13.27 -2.65
CA PRO A 199 29.47 -14.48 -2.92
C PRO A 199 28.38 -14.67 -1.86
N ASP A 200 27.14 -14.88 -2.30
CA ASP A 200 25.99 -15.05 -1.41
C ASP A 200 25.87 -16.49 -0.88
N VAL A 201 26.90 -16.96 -0.15
CA VAL A 201 27.02 -18.33 0.31
C VAL A 201 25.88 -18.72 1.26
N PHE A 202 25.56 -17.84 2.20
CA PHE A 202 24.51 -18.07 3.21
C PHE A 202 23.19 -17.35 2.91
N GLY A 203 23.04 -16.77 1.73
CA GLY A 203 21.80 -16.23 1.23
C GLY A 203 21.39 -14.87 1.82
N ILE A 204 22.33 -14.05 2.29
CA ILE A 204 22.04 -12.68 2.75
C ILE A 204 21.37 -11.89 1.63
N ASN A 205 21.98 -11.88 0.44
CA ASN A 205 21.46 -11.13 -0.69
C ASN A 205 20.15 -11.74 -1.21
N ARG A 206 20.00 -13.06 -1.23
CA ARG A 206 18.74 -13.74 -1.56
C ARG A 206 17.62 -13.33 -0.62
N ARG A 207 17.86 -13.30 0.70
CA ARG A 207 16.86 -12.87 1.70
C ARG A 207 16.55 -11.38 1.62
N LEU A 208 17.53 -10.53 1.28
CA LEU A 208 17.28 -9.10 1.03
C LEU A 208 16.40 -8.90 -0.21
N VAL A 209 16.69 -9.61 -1.30
CA VAL A 209 15.85 -9.57 -2.51
C VAL A 209 14.43 -10.06 -2.20
N GLU A 210 14.28 -11.20 -1.49
CA GLU A 210 12.99 -11.72 -1.04
C GLU A 210 12.20 -10.70 -0.22
N SER A 211 12.85 -10.02 0.73
CA SER A 211 12.22 -8.96 1.54
C SER A 211 11.76 -7.78 0.67
N LEU A 212 12.59 -7.35 -0.29
CA LEU A 212 12.23 -6.25 -1.20
C LEU A 212 11.14 -6.64 -2.21
N GLU A 213 11.12 -7.88 -2.66
CA GLU A 213 10.02 -8.41 -3.50
C GLU A 213 8.70 -8.43 -2.75
N ALA A 214 8.71 -8.85 -1.47
CA ALA A 214 7.54 -8.75 -0.61
C ALA A 214 7.10 -7.29 -0.43
N GLN A 215 8.04 -6.35 -0.23
CA GLN A 215 7.74 -4.91 -0.17
C GLN A 215 7.14 -4.38 -1.49
N ALA A 216 7.62 -4.83 -2.65
CA ALA A 216 7.04 -4.46 -3.93
C ALA A 216 5.60 -5.01 -4.08
N ARG A 217 5.32 -6.23 -3.57
CA ARG A 217 3.95 -6.76 -3.53
C ARG A 217 3.05 -5.98 -2.57
N ILE A 218 3.56 -5.49 -1.43
CA ILE A 218 2.81 -4.58 -0.56
C ILE A 218 2.38 -3.33 -1.34
N GLN A 219 3.29 -2.69 -2.08
CA GLN A 219 2.95 -1.50 -2.89
C GLN A 219 1.93 -1.83 -3.99
N HIS A 220 1.98 -3.02 -4.57
CA HIS A 220 0.96 -3.47 -5.53
C HIS A 220 -0.43 -3.56 -4.86
N PHE A 221 -0.55 -4.21 -3.70
CA PHE A 221 -1.83 -4.30 -3.00
C PHE A 221 -2.33 -2.95 -2.49
N GLN A 222 -1.43 -2.04 -2.10
CA GLN A 222 -1.79 -0.66 -1.74
C GLN A 222 -2.33 0.12 -2.94
N LEU A 223 -1.81 -0.10 -4.14
CA LEU A 223 -2.35 0.48 -5.38
C LEU A 223 -3.77 -0.05 -5.65
N GLU A 224 -4.01 -1.36 -5.52
CA GLU A 224 -5.35 -1.92 -5.69
C GLU A 224 -6.34 -1.38 -4.64
N ALA A 225 -5.91 -1.26 -3.38
CA ALA A 225 -6.70 -0.63 -2.32
C ALA A 225 -7.04 0.84 -2.63
N ALA A 226 -6.11 1.59 -3.24
CA ALA A 226 -6.34 2.97 -3.65
C ALA A 226 -7.39 3.07 -4.75
N TYR A 227 -7.38 2.18 -5.75
CA TYR A 227 -8.44 2.12 -6.78
C TYR A 227 -9.81 1.83 -6.18
N ILE A 228 -9.91 0.83 -5.29
CA ILE A 228 -11.17 0.46 -4.64
C ILE A 228 -11.70 1.63 -3.81
N THR A 229 -10.85 2.23 -2.99
CA THR A 229 -11.22 3.36 -2.12
C THR A 229 -11.66 4.57 -2.94
N LEU A 230 -10.94 4.89 -4.02
CA LEU A 230 -11.31 6.01 -4.90
C LEU A 230 -12.66 5.76 -5.55
N ALA A 231 -12.92 4.57 -6.10
CA ALA A 231 -14.21 4.21 -6.68
C ALA A 231 -15.34 4.34 -5.66
N THR A 232 -15.17 3.78 -4.46
CA THR A 232 -16.17 3.85 -3.40
C THR A 232 -16.45 5.29 -2.97
N ASN A 233 -15.42 6.13 -2.83
CA ASN A 233 -15.58 7.54 -2.49
C ASN A 233 -16.34 8.32 -3.57
N VAL A 234 -16.08 8.04 -4.85
CA VAL A 234 -16.83 8.67 -5.97
C VAL A 234 -18.30 8.24 -5.95
N VAL A 235 -18.59 6.94 -5.75
CA VAL A 235 -19.96 6.43 -5.63
C VAL A 235 -20.67 7.06 -4.45
N ALA A 236 -20.06 7.10 -3.28
CA ALA A 236 -20.62 7.70 -2.07
C ALA A 236 -20.91 9.20 -2.26
N ALA A 237 -19.99 9.94 -2.88
CA ALA A 237 -20.19 11.37 -3.16
C ALA A 237 -21.27 11.61 -4.20
N ALA A 238 -21.43 10.75 -5.21
CA ALA A 238 -22.52 10.83 -6.18
C ALA A 238 -23.89 10.57 -5.55
N ILE A 239 -23.99 9.55 -4.68
CA ILE A 239 -25.21 9.27 -3.89
C ILE A 239 -25.56 10.46 -3.00
N GLN A 240 -24.55 11.01 -2.31
CA GLN A 240 -24.72 12.15 -1.42
C GLN A 240 -25.17 13.42 -2.19
N GLU A 241 -24.68 13.65 -3.41
CA GLU A 241 -25.15 14.75 -4.25
C GLU A 241 -26.63 14.59 -4.57
N GLY A 242 -27.04 13.38 -4.99
CA GLY A 242 -28.45 13.08 -5.29
C GLY A 242 -29.35 13.29 -4.08
N LEU A 243 -28.92 12.84 -2.90
CA LEU A 243 -29.66 13.05 -1.65
C LEU A 243 -29.82 14.54 -1.31
N LEU A 244 -28.70 15.28 -1.33
CA LEU A 244 -28.71 16.71 -0.98
C LEU A 244 -29.57 17.54 -1.94
N ARG A 245 -29.53 17.23 -3.23
CA ARG A 245 -30.39 17.87 -4.26
C ARG A 245 -31.86 17.63 -3.95
N GLN A 246 -32.24 16.41 -3.63
CA GLN A 246 -33.63 16.08 -3.27
C GLN A 246 -34.04 16.72 -1.96
N GLN A 247 -33.20 16.75 -0.94
CA GLN A 247 -33.44 17.41 0.34
C GLN A 247 -33.62 18.92 0.16
N ILE A 248 -32.80 19.59 -0.65
CA ILE A 248 -32.93 21.02 -0.97
C ILE A 248 -34.26 21.29 -1.66
N SER A 249 -34.62 20.49 -2.67
CA SER A 249 -35.89 20.64 -3.40
C SER A 249 -37.11 20.53 -2.47
N ILE A 250 -37.18 19.47 -1.68
CA ILE A 250 -38.29 19.24 -0.75
C ILE A 250 -38.33 20.34 0.35
N THR A 251 -37.17 20.77 0.86
CA THR A 251 -37.09 21.85 1.85
C THR A 251 -37.61 23.18 1.28
N GLN A 252 -37.29 23.49 0.02
CA GLN A 252 -37.85 24.68 -0.68
C GLN A 252 -39.36 24.59 -0.82
N GLU A 253 -39.91 23.41 -1.11
CA GLU A 253 -41.36 23.20 -1.14
C GLU A 253 -42.01 23.39 0.24
N ILE A 254 -41.35 22.92 1.33
CA ILE A 254 -41.80 23.16 2.71
C ILE A 254 -41.80 24.65 3.03
N ILE A 255 -40.77 25.40 2.64
CA ILE A 255 -40.68 26.85 2.83
C ILE A 255 -41.79 27.55 2.06
N ALA A 256 -42.06 27.14 0.82
CA ALA A 256 -43.17 27.70 0.02
C ALA A 256 -44.53 27.46 0.67
N ALA A 257 -44.79 26.25 1.20
CA ALA A 257 -45.99 25.91 1.92
C ALA A 257 -46.15 26.72 3.21
N ASN A 258 -45.07 26.86 4.02
CA ASN A 258 -45.07 27.69 5.22
C ASN A 258 -45.30 29.18 4.91
N THR A 259 -44.74 29.66 3.80
CA THR A 259 -44.98 31.05 3.34
C THR A 259 -46.46 31.27 3.02
N GLN A 260 -47.11 30.32 2.35
CA GLN A 260 -48.56 30.38 2.09
C GLN A 260 -49.37 30.34 3.39
N SER A 261 -48.95 29.56 4.42
CA SER A 261 -49.60 29.53 5.73
C SER A 261 -49.54 30.90 6.43
N VAL A 262 -48.36 31.52 6.46
CA VAL A 262 -48.17 32.85 7.06
C VAL A 262 -49.07 33.90 6.35
N ASP A 263 -49.07 33.89 5.01
CA ASP A 263 -49.90 34.82 4.23
C ASP A 263 -51.40 34.59 4.49
N LEU A 264 -51.84 33.34 4.57
CA LEU A 264 -53.24 33.00 4.88
C LEU A 264 -53.62 33.48 6.28
N VAL A 265 -52.85 33.16 7.32
CA VAL A 265 -53.15 33.54 8.71
C VAL A 265 -53.00 35.03 8.92
N SER A 266 -52.11 35.74 8.22
CA SER A 266 -51.99 37.18 8.23
C SER A 266 -53.28 37.86 7.69
N ARG A 267 -53.85 37.31 6.60
CA ARG A 267 -55.13 37.78 6.06
C ARG A 267 -56.29 37.52 7.03
N GLN A 268 -56.32 36.34 7.67
CA GLN A 268 -57.35 36.02 8.69
C GLN A 268 -57.22 36.92 9.91
N LEU A 269 -56.01 37.26 10.38
CA LEU A 269 -55.83 38.23 11.47
C LEU A 269 -56.34 39.62 11.14
N LYS A 270 -56.04 40.11 9.92
CA LYS A 270 -56.56 41.40 9.45
C LYS A 270 -58.10 41.44 9.38
N ALA A 271 -58.72 40.30 9.09
CA ALA A 271 -60.18 40.14 9.05
C ALA A 271 -60.83 39.82 10.43
N GLY A 272 -60.00 39.66 11.49
CA GLY A 272 -60.48 39.35 12.84
C GLY A 272 -60.74 37.86 13.10
N PHE A 273 -60.35 36.94 12.18
CA PHE A 273 -60.64 35.52 12.28
C PHE A 273 -59.46 34.71 12.87
N ALA A 274 -58.28 35.31 13.10
CA ALA A 274 -57.12 34.68 13.73
C ALA A 274 -56.52 35.59 14.81
N SER A 275 -55.78 35.01 15.72
CA SER A 275 -55.07 35.73 16.78
C SER A 275 -53.63 36.08 16.36
N ARG A 276 -53.00 37.02 17.09
CA ARG A 276 -51.55 37.27 16.94
C ARG A 276 -50.68 36.03 17.30
N LEU A 277 -51.19 35.16 18.20
CA LEU A 277 -50.53 33.91 18.56
C LEU A 277 -50.51 32.96 17.35
N ASP A 278 -51.62 32.83 16.63
CA ASP A 278 -51.73 31.98 15.45
C ASP A 278 -50.75 32.44 14.36
N LEU A 279 -50.62 33.73 14.13
CA LEU A 279 -49.64 34.28 13.19
C LEU A 279 -48.19 33.98 13.64
N ALA A 280 -47.89 34.23 14.92
CA ALA A 280 -46.54 33.98 15.45
C ALA A 280 -46.13 32.51 15.36
N LEU A 281 -47.05 31.56 15.53
CA LEU A 281 -46.81 30.12 15.33
C LEU A 281 -46.46 29.81 13.88
N GLN A 282 -47.13 30.37 12.90
CA GLN A 282 -46.82 30.16 11.47
C GLN A 282 -45.51 30.84 11.06
N GLU A 283 -45.23 32.04 11.58
CA GLU A 283 -43.96 32.73 11.37
C GLU A 283 -42.79 31.93 11.94
N THR A 284 -42.99 31.32 13.11
CA THR A 284 -41.99 30.41 13.74
C THR A 284 -41.74 29.20 12.86
N ALA A 285 -42.79 28.53 12.35
CA ALA A 285 -42.66 27.38 11.46
C ALA A 285 -41.94 27.74 10.15
N LEU A 286 -42.25 28.93 9.59
CA LEU A 286 -41.54 29.45 8.41
C LEU A 286 -40.06 29.74 8.70
N ALA A 287 -39.75 30.36 9.84
CA ALA A 287 -38.38 30.66 10.23
C ALA A 287 -37.56 29.37 10.44
N GLN A 288 -38.14 28.35 11.11
CA GLN A 288 -37.52 27.04 11.29
C GLN A 288 -37.23 26.34 9.95
N SER A 289 -38.21 26.34 9.02
CA SER A 289 -37.97 25.72 7.70
C SER A 289 -36.90 26.45 6.89
N LYS A 290 -36.86 27.79 6.94
CA LYS A 290 -35.82 28.60 6.30
C LYS A 290 -34.45 28.34 6.90
N GLN A 291 -34.35 28.06 8.21
CA GLN A 291 -33.09 27.75 8.89
C GLN A 291 -32.44 26.44 8.37
N LEU A 292 -33.24 25.49 7.88
CA LEU A 292 -32.73 24.20 7.37
C LEU A 292 -32.04 24.32 6.00
N LEU A 293 -32.42 25.32 5.17
CA LEU A 293 -31.96 25.41 3.79
C LEU A 293 -30.44 25.75 3.65
N PRO A 294 -29.90 26.78 4.35
CA PRO A 294 -28.47 27.15 4.18
C PRO A 294 -27.48 26.03 4.53
N PRO A 295 -27.66 25.23 5.60
CA PRO A 295 -26.80 24.08 5.87
C PRO A 295 -26.81 23.04 4.75
N LEU A 296 -27.98 22.74 4.16
CA LEU A 296 -28.10 21.81 3.05
C LEU A 296 -27.38 22.33 1.79
N GLN A 297 -27.55 23.60 1.46
CA GLN A 297 -26.87 24.25 0.34
C GLN A 297 -25.35 24.23 0.56
N LYS A 298 -24.87 24.50 1.78
CA LYS A 298 -23.44 24.41 2.12
C LYS A 298 -22.91 22.99 1.92
N GLN A 299 -23.61 21.97 2.41
CA GLN A 299 -23.22 20.58 2.26
C GLN A 299 -23.20 20.17 0.79
N PHE A 300 -24.17 20.61 0.00
CA PHE A 300 -24.23 20.38 -1.43
C PHE A 300 -23.00 20.93 -2.16
N GLU A 301 -22.64 22.20 -1.92
CA GLU A 301 -21.44 22.77 -2.52
C GLU A 301 -20.16 22.09 -2.03
N GLN A 302 -20.06 21.77 -0.75
CA GLN A 302 -18.92 21.01 -0.22
C GLN A 302 -18.76 19.64 -0.89
N ASN A 303 -19.88 18.94 -1.12
CA ASN A 303 -19.87 17.65 -1.82
C ASN A 303 -19.48 17.80 -3.30
N ARG A 304 -19.92 18.87 -3.97
CA ARG A 304 -19.45 19.18 -5.33
C ARG A 304 -17.97 19.52 -5.39
N HIS A 305 -17.44 20.21 -4.36
CA HIS A 305 -16.00 20.41 -4.22
C HIS A 305 -15.25 19.09 -4.06
N LEU A 306 -15.78 18.17 -3.24
CA LEU A 306 -15.21 16.82 -3.07
C LEU A 306 -15.20 16.05 -4.40
N LEU A 307 -16.31 16.04 -5.15
CA LEU A 307 -16.38 15.36 -6.44
C LEU A 307 -15.33 15.91 -7.43
N ARG A 308 -15.12 17.24 -7.49
CA ARG A 308 -14.04 17.83 -8.31
C ARG A 308 -12.66 17.31 -7.92
N VAL A 309 -12.36 17.25 -6.63
CA VAL A 309 -11.10 16.72 -6.12
C VAL A 309 -10.95 15.24 -6.48
N LEU A 310 -12.00 14.43 -6.29
CA LEU A 310 -11.97 12.99 -6.59
C LEU A 310 -11.71 12.69 -8.08
N VAL A 311 -12.04 13.59 -8.99
CA VAL A 311 -11.69 13.45 -10.42
C VAL A 311 -10.41 14.16 -10.81
N GLY A 312 -9.59 14.59 -9.83
CA GLY A 312 -8.32 15.26 -10.07
C GLY A 312 -8.44 16.71 -10.57
N GLY A 313 -9.64 17.31 -10.45
CA GLY A 313 -9.89 18.69 -10.87
C GLY A 313 -9.58 19.71 -9.77
N VAL A 314 -9.32 20.96 -10.18
CA VAL A 314 -9.24 22.12 -9.29
C VAL A 314 -10.60 22.78 -9.13
N GLN A 315 -10.75 23.67 -8.14
CA GLN A 315 -12.06 24.23 -7.74
C GLN A 315 -12.74 25.08 -8.83
N ASP A 316 -11.98 25.67 -9.74
CA ASP A 316 -12.49 26.47 -10.88
C ASP A 316 -12.78 25.63 -12.13
N SER A 317 -12.49 24.32 -12.11
CA SER A 317 -12.83 23.44 -13.22
C SER A 317 -14.33 23.24 -13.36
N GLU A 318 -14.82 23.24 -14.60
CA GLU A 318 -16.21 22.91 -14.88
C GLU A 318 -16.51 21.46 -14.45
N PHE A 319 -17.63 21.30 -13.74
CA PHE A 319 -18.14 20.01 -13.31
C PHE A 319 -19.63 19.94 -13.70
N PRO A 320 -19.91 19.57 -14.94
CA PRO A 320 -21.27 19.56 -15.49
C PRO A 320 -22.10 18.37 -14.98
N GLU A 321 -21.46 17.33 -14.46
CA GLU A 321 -22.13 16.13 -13.99
C GLU A 321 -23.05 16.46 -12.82
N SER A 322 -24.24 15.90 -12.83
CA SER A 322 -25.22 16.03 -11.75
C SER A 322 -25.91 14.70 -11.49
N PHE A 323 -26.02 14.34 -10.24
CA PHE A 323 -26.60 13.07 -9.81
C PHE A 323 -27.94 13.29 -9.13
N ASP A 324 -28.90 12.45 -9.49
CA ASP A 324 -30.17 12.29 -8.82
C ASP A 324 -30.27 10.86 -8.28
N LEU A 325 -30.82 10.68 -7.06
CA LEU A 325 -31.02 9.34 -6.51
C LEU A 325 -31.83 8.44 -7.44
N ALA A 326 -32.74 9.03 -8.19
CA ALA A 326 -33.53 8.34 -9.18
C ALA A 326 -32.72 7.83 -10.39
N SER A 327 -31.54 8.36 -10.67
CA SER A 327 -30.67 7.90 -11.76
C SER A 327 -29.84 6.66 -11.39
N LEU A 328 -29.70 6.39 -10.09
CA LEU A 328 -28.93 5.26 -9.57
C LEU A 328 -29.86 4.06 -9.34
N LYS A 329 -29.49 2.90 -9.88
CA LYS A 329 -30.22 1.66 -9.63
C LYS A 329 -29.57 0.87 -8.53
N LEU A 330 -30.41 0.23 -7.71
CA LEU A 330 -29.93 -0.66 -6.66
C LEU A 330 -29.46 -1.99 -7.27
N PRO A 331 -28.23 -2.45 -7.03
CA PRO A 331 -27.78 -3.78 -7.41
C PRO A 331 -28.63 -4.86 -6.73
N GLN A 332 -29.27 -5.73 -7.51
CA GLN A 332 -30.16 -6.77 -6.96
C GLN A 332 -29.43 -8.05 -6.61
N GLU A 333 -28.40 -8.41 -7.38
CA GLU A 333 -27.58 -9.59 -7.13
C GLU A 333 -26.27 -9.14 -6.44
N LEU A 334 -26.09 -9.55 -5.20
CA LEU A 334 -24.93 -9.23 -4.38
C LEU A 334 -24.03 -10.45 -4.23
N PRO A 335 -22.72 -10.34 -4.45
CA PRO A 335 -21.80 -11.43 -4.22
C PRO A 335 -21.66 -11.68 -2.72
N LEU A 336 -21.55 -12.96 -2.35
CA LEU A 336 -21.23 -13.39 -0.99
C LEU A 336 -19.96 -14.24 -1.03
N SER A 337 -18.83 -13.65 -0.67
CA SER A 337 -17.58 -14.39 -0.55
C SER A 337 -17.55 -15.21 0.75
N LEU A 338 -16.95 -16.40 0.71
CA LEU A 338 -16.69 -17.18 1.92
C LEU A 338 -15.60 -16.48 2.78
N PRO A 339 -15.62 -16.63 4.11
CA PRO A 339 -14.59 -16.03 4.97
C PRO A 339 -13.16 -16.37 4.56
N SER A 340 -12.92 -17.61 4.10
CA SER A 340 -11.61 -18.02 3.60
C SER A 340 -11.16 -17.29 2.32
N GLN A 341 -12.11 -16.93 1.45
CA GLN A 341 -11.81 -16.20 0.20
C GLN A 341 -11.44 -14.74 0.44
N ILE A 342 -12.04 -14.09 1.45
CA ILE A 342 -11.75 -12.69 1.79
C ILE A 342 -10.29 -12.47 2.07
N VAL A 343 -9.64 -13.42 2.75
CA VAL A 343 -8.21 -13.34 3.05
C VAL A 343 -7.35 -13.33 1.78
N GLU A 344 -7.82 -13.98 0.71
CA GLU A 344 -7.12 -14.00 -0.58
C GLU A 344 -7.47 -12.80 -1.46
N GLN A 345 -8.64 -12.22 -1.26
CA GLN A 345 -9.23 -11.19 -2.11
C GLN A 345 -8.99 -9.77 -1.61
N ARG A 346 -8.91 -9.53 -0.30
CA ARG A 346 -8.73 -8.17 0.24
C ARG A 346 -7.29 -7.67 0.14
N PRO A 347 -7.06 -6.51 -0.49
CA PRO A 347 -5.70 -5.97 -0.65
C PRO A 347 -5.01 -5.63 0.67
N ASP A 348 -5.75 -5.17 1.69
CA ASP A 348 -5.20 -4.85 3.01
C ASP A 348 -4.70 -6.11 3.75
N VAL A 349 -5.42 -7.22 3.65
CA VAL A 349 -5.02 -8.53 4.21
C VAL A 349 -3.78 -9.06 3.48
N ARG A 350 -3.76 -8.98 2.13
CA ARG A 350 -2.62 -9.39 1.31
C ARG A 350 -1.38 -8.54 1.60
N ALA A 351 -1.54 -7.23 1.79
CA ALA A 351 -0.44 -6.34 2.15
C ALA A 351 0.13 -6.69 3.54
N ALA A 352 -0.72 -7.02 4.52
CA ALA A 352 -0.30 -7.45 5.85
C ALA A 352 0.43 -8.81 5.82
N GLU A 353 -0.02 -9.74 4.98
CA GLU A 353 0.66 -11.03 4.74
C GLU A 353 2.07 -10.80 4.17
N GLU A 354 2.20 -9.97 3.15
CA GLU A 354 3.51 -9.66 2.54
C GLU A 354 4.42 -8.87 3.50
N GLN A 355 3.87 -8.08 4.41
CA GLN A 355 4.64 -7.42 5.47
C GLN A 355 5.25 -8.44 6.44
N LEU A 356 4.50 -9.47 6.81
CA LEU A 356 5.00 -10.59 7.60
C LEU A 356 6.08 -11.37 6.82
N HIS A 357 5.86 -11.61 5.52
CA HIS A 357 6.84 -12.24 4.64
C HIS A 357 8.15 -11.44 4.58
N ALA A 358 8.08 -10.13 4.33
CA ALA A 358 9.26 -9.26 4.29
C ALA A 358 10.06 -9.31 5.60
N THR A 359 9.38 -9.30 6.75
CA THR A 359 10.02 -9.35 8.07
C THR A 359 10.63 -10.72 8.34
N THR A 360 10.00 -11.81 7.88
CA THR A 360 10.55 -13.18 7.97
C THR A 360 11.84 -13.30 7.14
N ALA A 361 11.88 -12.74 5.94
CA ALA A 361 13.08 -12.68 5.12
C ALA A 361 14.20 -11.87 5.81
N GLN A 362 13.87 -10.74 6.47
CA GLN A 362 14.83 -9.96 7.25
C GLN A 362 15.38 -10.71 8.47
N LEU A 363 14.58 -11.57 9.10
CA LEU A 363 15.09 -12.50 10.12
C LEU A 363 16.14 -13.44 9.52
N GLY A 364 15.91 -13.95 8.30
CA GLY A 364 16.91 -14.74 7.58
C GLY A 364 18.23 -13.98 7.37
N VAL A 365 18.18 -12.68 7.01
CA VAL A 365 19.36 -11.82 6.93
C VAL A 365 20.07 -11.71 8.30
N ALA A 366 19.33 -11.50 9.38
CA ALA A 366 19.91 -11.39 10.72
C ALA A 366 20.60 -12.69 11.18
N ILE A 367 20.07 -13.85 10.80
CA ILE A 367 20.68 -15.16 11.05
C ILE A 367 21.94 -15.32 10.20
N ALA A 368 21.88 -15.01 8.90
CA ALA A 368 23.00 -15.14 7.98
C ALA A 368 24.17 -14.22 8.34
N ASN A 369 23.92 -13.03 8.91
CA ASN A 369 24.95 -12.12 9.41
C ASN A 369 25.78 -12.68 10.59
N ARG A 370 25.34 -13.76 11.22
CA ARG A 370 26.09 -14.47 12.26
C ARG A 370 27.05 -15.51 11.71
N LEU A 371 26.98 -15.79 10.42
CA LEU A 371 27.79 -16.78 9.72
C LEU A 371 29.00 -16.12 9.07
N PRO A 372 30.05 -16.89 8.68
CA PRO A 372 31.23 -16.34 8.01
C PRO A 372 30.85 -15.54 6.74
N GLN A 373 31.47 -14.37 6.58
CA GLN A 373 31.27 -13.50 5.40
C GLN A 373 32.45 -13.70 4.45
N PHE A 374 32.14 -13.79 3.15
CA PHE A 374 33.13 -14.00 2.09
C PHE A 374 33.20 -12.73 1.24
N ALA A 375 34.42 -12.31 0.88
CA ALA A 375 34.63 -11.26 -0.10
C ALA A 375 35.78 -11.60 -1.04
N ILE A 376 35.69 -11.21 -2.28
CA ILE A 376 36.71 -11.32 -3.31
C ILE A 376 36.94 -9.94 -3.87
N ASP A 377 38.20 -9.48 -3.80
CA ASP A 377 38.62 -8.19 -4.29
C ASP A 377 39.76 -8.35 -5.27
N ALA A 378 39.65 -7.72 -6.43
CA ALA A 378 40.73 -7.66 -7.41
C ALA A 378 40.98 -6.20 -7.78
N THR A 379 42.23 -5.79 -7.74
CA THR A 379 42.65 -4.47 -8.16
C THR A 379 43.72 -4.60 -9.24
N TRP A 380 43.55 -3.84 -10.30
CA TRP A 380 44.58 -3.69 -11.34
C TRP A 380 44.72 -2.22 -11.70
N GLY A 381 45.97 -1.76 -11.82
CA GLY A 381 46.19 -0.34 -12.09
C GLY A 381 47.63 0.06 -12.22
N GLY A 382 47.90 1.33 -12.04
CA GLY A 382 49.23 1.91 -12.03
C GLY A 382 49.37 3.02 -10.99
N ALA A 383 50.58 3.11 -10.43
CA ALA A 383 50.93 4.15 -9.46
C ALA A 383 52.34 4.65 -9.76
N ALA A 384 52.49 5.98 -9.80
CA ALA A 384 53.80 6.62 -10.08
C ALA A 384 53.80 8.07 -9.59
N SER A 385 55.00 8.67 -9.56
CA SER A 385 55.18 10.08 -9.26
C SER A 385 54.78 11.00 -10.43
N HIS A 386 54.74 10.48 -11.68
CA HIS A 386 54.27 11.20 -12.88
C HIS A 386 53.18 10.39 -13.57
N PHE A 387 52.19 11.09 -14.14
CA PHE A 387 51.03 10.44 -14.79
C PHE A 387 51.40 9.44 -15.88
N SER A 388 52.37 9.79 -16.75
CA SER A 388 52.81 8.90 -17.84
C SER A 388 53.50 7.61 -17.34
N GLN A 389 54.17 7.67 -16.22
CA GLN A 389 54.89 6.50 -15.64
C GLN A 389 53.99 5.41 -15.06
N MET A 390 52.72 5.76 -14.77
CA MET A 390 51.73 4.76 -14.31
C MET A 390 51.51 3.64 -15.34
N PHE A 391 51.72 3.92 -16.63
CA PHE A 391 51.51 2.97 -17.72
C PHE A 391 52.76 2.18 -18.09
N TRP A 392 53.88 2.43 -17.43
CA TRP A 392 55.10 1.64 -17.59
C TRP A 392 55.02 0.36 -16.80
N ASN A 393 55.76 -0.69 -17.19
CA ASN A 393 55.81 -1.95 -16.48
C ASN A 393 56.17 -1.79 -14.99
N SER A 394 57.02 -0.83 -14.67
CA SER A 394 57.43 -0.48 -13.29
C SER A 394 56.35 0.21 -12.48
N GLY A 395 55.39 0.85 -13.14
CA GLY A 395 54.26 1.55 -12.50
C GLY A 395 53.01 0.67 -12.29
N GLN A 396 52.95 -0.48 -12.95
CA GLN A 396 51.77 -1.35 -12.88
C GLN A 396 51.72 -2.10 -11.54
N LEU A 397 50.48 -2.23 -11.05
CA LEU A 397 50.17 -2.99 -9.83
C LEU A 397 48.96 -3.88 -10.06
N PHE A 398 48.92 -5.00 -9.41
CA PHE A 398 47.69 -5.79 -9.27
C PHE A 398 47.64 -6.43 -7.87
N ASN A 399 46.43 -6.66 -7.41
CA ASN A 399 46.16 -7.42 -6.19
C ASN A 399 44.93 -8.29 -6.46
N LEU A 400 44.96 -9.53 -6.06
CA LEU A 400 43.80 -10.43 -6.00
C LEU A 400 43.76 -11.03 -4.60
N ALA A 401 42.69 -10.74 -3.88
CA ALA A 401 42.52 -11.22 -2.52
C ALA A 401 41.13 -11.86 -2.37
N ALA A 402 41.10 -12.94 -1.61
CA ALA A 402 39.84 -13.50 -1.09
C ALA A 402 39.92 -13.50 0.43
N SER A 403 38.86 -13.09 1.07
CA SER A 403 38.80 -13.01 2.53
C SER A 403 37.58 -13.72 3.07
N ILE A 404 37.74 -14.33 4.24
CA ILE A 404 36.67 -14.91 5.04
C ILE A 404 36.74 -14.25 6.40
N THR A 405 35.66 -13.56 6.80
CA THR A 405 35.59 -12.86 8.08
C THR A 405 34.49 -13.44 8.93
N GLN A 406 34.81 -13.85 10.15
CA GLN A 406 33.85 -14.32 11.16
C GLN A 406 33.97 -13.49 12.43
N THR A 407 32.88 -12.91 12.89
CA THR A 407 32.86 -12.27 14.19
C THR A 407 32.88 -13.32 15.30
N VAL A 408 33.95 -13.36 16.08
CA VAL A 408 34.12 -14.32 17.19
C VAL A 408 33.51 -13.78 18.48
N PHE A 409 33.66 -12.49 18.74
CA PHE A 409 33.11 -11.83 19.92
C PHE A 409 32.65 -10.41 19.59
N ASP A 410 31.42 -10.10 19.95
CA ASP A 410 30.76 -8.78 19.70
C ASP A 410 29.93 -8.30 20.90
N GLY A 411 30.16 -8.87 22.10
CA GLY A 411 29.35 -8.56 23.28
C GLY A 411 27.89 -9.01 23.16
N GLY A 412 27.57 -9.89 22.19
CA GLY A 412 26.22 -10.42 21.97
C GLY A 412 25.38 -9.59 20.99
N THR A 413 25.95 -8.61 20.31
CA THR A 413 25.23 -7.70 19.38
C THR A 413 24.44 -8.47 18.32
N LEU A 414 25.07 -9.39 17.59
CA LEU A 414 24.40 -10.16 16.52
C LEU A 414 23.31 -11.08 17.08
N LYS A 415 23.53 -11.67 18.26
CA LYS A 415 22.52 -12.49 18.95
C LYS A 415 21.27 -11.70 19.30
N TYR A 416 21.45 -10.50 19.87
CA TYR A 416 20.29 -9.67 20.25
C TYR A 416 19.61 -9.02 19.04
N ARG A 417 20.33 -8.72 17.96
CA ARG A 417 19.73 -8.32 16.67
C ARG A 417 18.84 -9.41 16.11
N GLN A 418 19.28 -10.67 16.12
CA GLN A 418 18.44 -11.80 15.71
C GLN A 418 17.18 -11.90 16.58
N ARG A 419 17.31 -11.83 17.92
CA ARG A 419 16.15 -11.88 18.83
C ARG A 419 15.18 -10.73 18.58
N ALA A 420 15.68 -9.54 18.30
CA ALA A 420 14.84 -8.41 17.93
C ALA A 420 14.03 -8.68 16.66
N MET A 421 14.63 -9.33 15.65
CA MET A 421 13.93 -9.73 14.43
C MET A 421 12.92 -10.86 14.68
N GLU A 422 13.21 -11.81 15.58
CA GLU A 422 12.27 -12.86 15.99
C GLU A 422 11.00 -12.26 16.63
N GLU A 423 11.16 -11.29 17.53
CA GLU A 423 10.02 -10.56 18.09
C GLU A 423 9.30 -9.67 17.05
N GLY A 424 10.06 -9.11 16.09
CA GLY A 424 9.49 -8.40 14.95
C GLY A 424 8.56 -9.29 14.10
N VAL A 425 8.97 -10.55 13.83
CA VAL A 425 8.11 -11.53 13.13
C VAL A 425 6.85 -11.83 13.94
N ARG A 426 6.95 -12.02 15.27
CA ARG A 426 5.79 -12.23 16.14
C ARG A 426 4.83 -11.04 16.13
N GLN A 427 5.38 -9.82 16.16
CA GLN A 427 4.60 -8.58 16.06
C GLN A 427 3.82 -8.54 14.74
N MET A 428 4.48 -8.81 13.60
CA MET A 428 3.83 -8.78 12.30
C MET A 428 2.79 -9.90 12.14
N ALA A 429 3.03 -11.07 12.73
CA ALA A 429 2.04 -12.16 12.76
C ALA A 429 0.77 -11.75 13.53
N ALA A 430 0.92 -11.10 14.68
CA ALA A 430 -0.22 -10.58 15.45
C ALA A 430 -0.96 -9.46 14.68
N GLN A 431 -0.23 -8.58 13.99
CA GLN A 431 -0.82 -7.53 13.16
C GLN A 431 -1.59 -8.12 11.96
N TYR A 432 -1.06 -9.14 11.31
CA TYR A 432 -1.77 -9.87 10.26
C TYR A 432 -3.09 -10.48 10.79
N GLN A 433 -3.05 -11.17 11.95
CA GLN A 433 -4.26 -11.72 12.57
C GLN A 433 -5.30 -10.64 12.88
N LEU A 434 -4.87 -9.48 13.42
CA LEU A 434 -5.76 -8.34 13.66
C LEU A 434 -6.40 -7.84 12.37
N THR A 435 -5.63 -7.72 11.30
CA THR A 435 -6.14 -7.29 9.99
C THR A 435 -7.19 -8.26 9.45
N VAL A 436 -6.97 -9.58 9.58
CA VAL A 436 -7.94 -10.62 9.18
C VAL A 436 -9.23 -10.51 9.98
N ILE A 437 -9.14 -10.38 11.32
CA ILE A 437 -10.32 -10.25 12.19
C ILE A 437 -11.12 -8.99 11.86
N THR A 438 -10.43 -7.87 11.64
CA THR A 438 -11.06 -6.60 11.23
C THR A 438 -11.71 -6.72 9.85
N ALA A 439 -11.09 -7.44 8.93
CA ALA A 439 -11.67 -7.71 7.61
C ALA A 439 -12.99 -8.50 7.73
N PHE A 440 -13.05 -9.52 8.59
CA PHE A 440 -14.28 -10.27 8.86
C PHE A 440 -15.36 -9.41 9.50
N GLN A 441 -14.98 -8.57 10.47
CA GLN A 441 -15.91 -7.61 11.08
C GLN A 441 -16.50 -6.67 10.03
N ASN A 442 -15.68 -6.05 9.16
CA ASN A 442 -16.16 -5.12 8.15
C ASN A 442 -17.19 -5.75 7.21
N VAL A 443 -16.99 -7.02 6.84
CA VAL A 443 -17.97 -7.74 5.99
C VAL A 443 -19.25 -8.05 6.76
N ALA A 444 -19.11 -8.52 8.01
CA ALA A 444 -20.27 -8.78 8.86
C ALA A 444 -21.14 -7.53 9.06
N ASP A 445 -20.49 -6.41 9.35
CA ASP A 445 -21.15 -5.12 9.55
C ASP A 445 -21.84 -4.64 8.25
N ALA A 446 -21.18 -4.75 7.09
CA ALA A 446 -21.75 -4.38 5.81
C ALA A 446 -22.95 -5.27 5.40
N LEU A 447 -22.87 -6.57 5.63
CA LEU A 447 -23.98 -7.49 5.38
C LEU A 447 -25.18 -7.17 6.26
N TYR A 448 -24.97 -6.90 7.55
CA TYR A 448 -26.02 -6.52 8.46
C TYR A 448 -26.64 -5.15 8.09
N ALA A 449 -25.83 -4.18 7.70
CA ALA A 449 -26.29 -2.86 7.25
C ALA A 449 -27.22 -2.98 6.04
N VAL A 450 -26.84 -3.76 5.01
CA VAL A 450 -27.71 -3.95 3.82
C VAL A 450 -29.06 -4.53 4.17
N HIS A 451 -29.14 -5.46 5.14
CA HIS A 451 -30.43 -5.99 5.63
C HIS A 451 -31.23 -4.95 6.41
N SER A 452 -30.60 -4.29 7.38
CA SER A 452 -31.23 -3.29 8.23
C SER A 452 -31.75 -2.09 7.42
N ASP A 453 -30.98 -1.65 6.43
CA ASP A 453 -31.36 -0.56 5.54
C ASP A 453 -32.57 -0.91 4.66
N ALA A 454 -32.67 -2.16 4.23
CA ALA A 454 -33.85 -2.61 3.49
C ALA A 454 -35.13 -2.56 4.34
N GLU A 455 -35.03 -2.95 5.62
CA GLU A 455 -36.13 -2.85 6.58
C GLU A 455 -36.49 -1.38 6.88
N ALA A 456 -35.48 -0.54 7.12
CA ALA A 456 -35.66 0.90 7.36
C ALA A 456 -36.28 1.59 6.15
N PHE A 457 -35.84 1.24 4.94
CA PHE A 457 -36.42 1.77 3.69
C PHE A 457 -37.89 1.35 3.54
N SER A 458 -38.23 0.08 3.83
CA SER A 458 -39.59 -0.41 3.78
C SER A 458 -40.51 0.35 4.75
N ALA A 459 -40.05 0.54 5.99
CA ALA A 459 -40.79 1.32 6.98
C ALA A 459 -40.98 2.79 6.55
N ALA A 460 -39.94 3.43 6.00
CA ALA A 460 -40.02 4.80 5.49
C ALA A 460 -40.97 4.91 4.29
N ALA A 461 -41.01 3.93 3.41
CA ALA A 461 -41.94 3.88 2.28
C ALA A 461 -43.38 3.69 2.73
N ASP A 462 -43.65 2.94 3.79
CA ASP A 462 -44.97 2.79 4.37
C ASP A 462 -45.46 4.11 4.98
N VAL A 463 -44.57 4.87 5.65
CA VAL A 463 -44.90 6.19 6.19
C VAL A 463 -45.20 7.19 5.06
N GLU A 464 -44.35 7.21 4.02
CA GLU A 464 -44.55 8.09 2.85
C GLU A 464 -45.88 7.78 2.18
N ARG A 465 -46.19 6.50 1.92
CA ARG A 465 -47.45 6.08 1.31
C ARG A 465 -48.67 6.49 2.16
N SER A 466 -48.60 6.27 3.47
CA SER A 466 -49.71 6.58 4.38
C SER A 466 -49.96 8.10 4.50
N THR A 467 -48.90 8.89 4.58
CA THR A 467 -48.96 10.34 4.62
C THR A 467 -49.43 10.91 3.28
N LYS A 468 -49.08 10.30 2.14
CA LYS A 468 -49.58 10.66 0.81
C LYS A 468 -51.08 10.43 0.70
N ILE A 469 -51.58 9.27 1.13
CA ILE A 469 -53.00 8.96 1.16
C ILE A 469 -53.74 10.00 2.02
N SER A 470 -53.23 10.31 3.22
CA SER A 470 -53.80 11.32 4.12
C SER A 470 -53.86 12.69 3.45
N MET A 471 -52.77 13.13 2.82
CA MET A 471 -52.69 14.37 2.08
C MET A 471 -53.71 14.41 0.93
N ASP A 472 -53.82 13.34 0.14
CA ASP A 472 -54.76 13.29 -1.00
C ASP A 472 -56.21 13.30 -0.54
N LEU A 473 -56.56 12.64 0.58
CA LEU A 473 -57.88 12.71 1.21
C LEU A 473 -58.18 14.12 1.73
N MET A 474 -57.23 14.74 2.43
CA MET A 474 -57.40 16.13 2.90
C MET A 474 -57.53 17.15 1.75
N ARG A 475 -56.81 16.94 0.65
CA ARG A 475 -56.95 17.75 -0.56
C ARG A 475 -58.36 17.65 -1.14
N ASN A 476 -58.95 16.45 -1.20
CA ASN A 476 -60.32 16.21 -1.64
C ASN A 476 -61.36 16.87 -0.69
N GLN A 477 -61.15 16.78 0.65
CA GLN A 477 -62.00 17.41 1.65
C GLN A 477 -61.93 18.94 1.55
N HIS A 478 -60.75 19.52 1.36
CA HIS A 478 -60.57 20.94 1.16
C HIS A 478 -61.29 21.42 -0.10
N THR A 479 -61.17 20.71 -1.22
CA THR A 479 -61.88 21.08 -2.48
C THR A 479 -63.37 21.06 -2.30
N ARG A 480 -63.91 20.25 -1.39
CA ARG A 480 -65.32 20.16 -1.04
C ARG A 480 -65.75 21.15 0.07
N GLY A 481 -64.84 21.93 0.63
CA GLY A 481 -65.07 22.87 1.71
C GLY A 481 -65.21 22.28 3.10
N TYR A 482 -64.85 21.00 3.33
CA TYR A 482 -65.03 20.36 4.63
C TYR A 482 -63.85 20.66 5.60
N ILE A 483 -62.69 21.05 5.09
CA ILE A 483 -61.55 21.47 5.90
C ILE A 483 -60.98 22.79 5.36
N ASP A 484 -60.28 23.50 6.22
CA ASP A 484 -59.61 24.73 5.86
C ASP A 484 -58.26 24.49 5.11
N ARG A 485 -57.67 25.53 4.55
CA ARG A 485 -56.42 25.48 3.82
C ARG A 485 -55.22 25.13 4.74
N LEU A 486 -55.30 25.55 6.02
CA LEU A 486 -54.21 25.33 6.98
C LEU A 486 -54.06 23.83 7.31
N ALA A 487 -55.18 23.13 7.51
CA ALA A 487 -55.19 21.68 7.73
C ALA A 487 -54.59 20.91 6.53
N LEU A 488 -54.90 21.33 5.29
CA LEU A 488 -54.28 20.74 4.08
C LEU A 488 -52.79 21.00 4.02
N ILE A 489 -52.32 22.24 4.33
CA ILE A 489 -50.87 22.54 4.36
C ILE A 489 -50.16 21.68 5.40
N GLY A 490 -50.74 21.43 6.58
CA GLY A 490 -50.19 20.51 7.57
C GLY A 490 -50.02 19.08 7.04
N ALA A 491 -51.00 18.57 6.29
CA ALA A 491 -50.90 17.25 5.67
C ALA A 491 -49.83 17.21 4.55
N GLU A 492 -49.72 18.28 3.76
CA GLU A 492 -48.69 18.44 2.75
C GLU A 492 -47.29 18.48 3.38
N GLN A 493 -47.10 19.14 4.54
CA GLN A 493 -45.84 19.15 5.28
C GLN A 493 -45.45 17.75 5.81
N ASN A 494 -46.40 17.01 6.41
CA ASN A 494 -46.18 15.65 6.88
C ASN A 494 -45.76 14.72 5.76
N TYR A 495 -46.38 14.82 4.59
CA TYR A 495 -46.01 14.07 3.41
C TYR A 495 -44.57 14.41 2.95
N ARG A 496 -44.21 15.71 2.86
CA ARG A 496 -42.87 16.13 2.47
C ARG A 496 -41.80 15.67 3.46
N GLN A 497 -42.08 15.67 4.76
CA GLN A 497 -41.18 15.15 5.77
C GLN A 497 -40.97 13.63 5.60
N ALA A 498 -42.04 12.89 5.31
CA ALA A 498 -41.95 11.46 5.02
C ALA A 498 -41.13 11.20 3.74
N ALA A 499 -41.29 12.01 2.71
CA ALA A 499 -40.49 11.92 1.48
C ALA A 499 -39.00 12.23 1.71
N LEU A 500 -38.64 13.16 2.61
CA LEU A 500 -37.25 13.39 3.03
C LEU A 500 -36.67 12.15 3.71
N ASN A 501 -37.40 11.54 4.63
CA ASN A 501 -36.95 10.34 5.35
C ASN A 501 -36.76 9.15 4.39
N LEU A 502 -37.66 8.99 3.41
CA LEU A 502 -37.54 7.95 2.38
C LEU A 502 -36.32 8.17 1.50
N ALA A 503 -36.05 9.40 1.07
CA ALA A 503 -34.85 9.73 0.30
C ALA A 503 -33.56 9.41 1.06
N GLN A 504 -33.55 9.70 2.36
CA GLN A 504 -32.41 9.38 3.23
C GLN A 504 -32.22 7.87 3.37
N ALA A 505 -33.29 7.10 3.59
CA ALA A 505 -33.22 5.65 3.66
C ALA A 505 -32.74 5.03 2.31
N GLN A 506 -33.18 5.60 1.17
CA GLN A 506 -32.70 5.17 -0.14
C GLN A 506 -31.20 5.42 -0.32
N ALA A 507 -30.72 6.59 0.09
CA ALA A 507 -29.30 6.93 -0.01
C ALA A 507 -28.42 6.03 0.88
N MET A 508 -28.87 5.71 2.11
CA MET A 508 -28.19 4.76 3.01
C MET A 508 -28.07 3.40 2.34
N ARG A 509 -29.16 2.87 1.82
CA ARG A 509 -29.21 1.56 1.16
C ARG A 509 -28.25 1.45 -0.04
N LEU A 510 -28.17 2.51 -0.87
CA LEU A 510 -27.23 2.59 -1.99
C LEU A 510 -25.78 2.66 -1.48
N GLY A 511 -25.55 3.47 -0.43
CA GLY A 511 -24.22 3.66 0.17
C GLY A 511 -23.67 2.39 0.82
N ASP A 512 -24.49 1.69 1.61
CA ASP A 512 -24.07 0.46 2.28
C ASP A 512 -23.91 -0.71 1.31
N THR A 513 -24.65 -0.71 0.19
CA THR A 513 -24.37 -1.60 -0.93
C THR A 513 -22.98 -1.35 -1.53
N ALA A 514 -22.56 -0.10 -1.73
CA ALA A 514 -21.21 0.22 -2.20
C ALA A 514 -20.14 -0.17 -1.16
N THR A 515 -20.40 0.05 0.12
CA THR A 515 -19.55 -0.34 1.24
C THR A 515 -19.36 -1.86 1.30
N LEU A 516 -20.40 -2.64 0.99
CA LEU A 516 -20.29 -4.10 0.90
C LEU A 516 -19.28 -4.52 -0.19
N PHE A 517 -19.34 -3.94 -1.40
CA PHE A 517 -18.37 -4.24 -2.45
C PHE A 517 -16.94 -3.90 -2.01
N GLN A 518 -16.73 -2.78 -1.33
CA GLN A 518 -15.44 -2.41 -0.76
C GLN A 518 -14.95 -3.42 0.28
N SER A 519 -15.83 -3.81 1.21
CA SER A 519 -15.50 -4.74 2.30
C SER A 519 -15.16 -6.14 1.79
N LEU A 520 -15.73 -6.54 0.66
CA LEU A 520 -15.44 -7.78 -0.04
C LEU A 520 -14.16 -7.72 -0.91
N GLY A 521 -13.50 -6.56 -1.00
CA GLY A 521 -12.24 -6.40 -1.74
C GLY A 521 -12.37 -5.87 -3.16
N GLY A 522 -13.57 -5.45 -3.61
CA GLY A 522 -13.78 -4.68 -4.86
C GLY A 522 -13.48 -5.41 -6.16
N GLY A 523 -13.20 -6.73 -6.17
CA GLY A 523 -13.07 -7.52 -7.39
C GLY A 523 -11.81 -7.29 -8.23
N TRP A 524 -10.76 -6.66 -7.71
CA TRP A 524 -9.53 -6.30 -8.44
C TRP A 524 -8.86 -7.51 -9.11
N TRP A 525 -9.01 -8.73 -8.57
CA TRP A 525 -8.45 -9.97 -9.11
C TRP A 525 -9.17 -10.46 -10.39
N ASN A 526 -10.33 -9.91 -10.70
CA ASN A 526 -11.12 -10.19 -11.90
C ASN A 526 -10.95 -9.10 -12.99
N LYS A 527 -9.91 -8.26 -12.89
CA LYS A 527 -9.56 -7.33 -13.96
C LYS A 527 -9.16 -8.13 -15.21
N PRO A 528 -9.69 -7.81 -16.42
CA PRO A 528 -9.17 -8.40 -17.65
C PRO A 528 -7.66 -8.10 -17.72
N ALA A 529 -6.88 -9.13 -18.07
CA ALA A 529 -5.46 -8.95 -18.32
C ALA A 529 -5.29 -7.99 -19.51
N ASN A 530 -4.69 -6.84 -19.28
CA ASN A 530 -4.28 -5.90 -20.34
C ASN A 530 -3.04 -6.41 -21.06
#